data_6b0f133f0c26364835b0ddca999c294a
#
_entry.id   6b0f133f0c26364835b0ddca999c294a
#
_cell.length_a   1.000
_cell.length_b   1.000
_cell.length_c   1.000
_cell.angle_alpha   90.00
_cell.angle_beta   90.00
_cell.angle_gamma   90.00
#
_symmetry.space_group_name_H-M   'P 1'
#
loop_
_entity.id
_entity.type
_entity.pdbx_description
1 polymer ?
#
loop_
_entity_poly.entity_id
_entity_poly.type
_entity_poly.pdbx_seq_one_letter_code
_entity_poly.pdbx_strand_id
1 'polypeptide(L)'
;MNKLVLGNLLHRPLRTLISIAAVGIEVVMILSIVAIMIGQVTNASRQTGGIGGDIIVRPPNASFISSVGGAPVPAKIAEVLRKLPHITVAAPTITDFNMTGGVETIWGIDFDSYNALRPFVFLAGGPFTGPHDVMVDDLYARSAPKGPGHERAVGSTIQILGHPFRISGIVEHGKGGRVFLPIHTLGALMGSPDNASLFYIKSDDLKNQELIRQEILATPGLSLYQVQTIQEWMSLMTPEHLPGFNIALRAVIGIAMIVGFLVIFQSTYTAVLERTREIGILKSMGASKAYIVNVVLRETAIVTIAGIVAGIFFTEVMRIILGYRFPTLPFPITADWRIRGAVIALVGSTLGAVYPAWKAARKDPIDALAYD
;
A
#
# COMPACT_ATOMS: atom_id res chain seq x y z
N MET A 1 40.13 19.66 2.79
CA MET A 1 38.81 19.78 2.15
C MET A 1 37.64 19.37 3.07
N ASN A 2 37.68 18.19 3.70
CA ASN A 2 36.59 17.73 4.59
C ASN A 2 36.38 18.61 5.84
N LYS A 3 37.46 19.18 6.43
CA LYS A 3 37.34 20.12 7.55
C LYS A 3 36.66 21.43 7.18
N LEU A 4 36.83 21.91 5.94
CA LEU A 4 36.18 23.11 5.44
C LEU A 4 34.67 22.87 5.20
N VAL A 5 34.32 21.75 4.61
CA VAL A 5 32.91 21.36 4.40
C VAL A 5 32.18 21.18 5.74
N LEU A 6 32.80 20.49 6.69
CA LEU A 6 32.23 20.29 8.02
C LEU A 6 32.09 21.62 8.79
N GLY A 7 33.10 22.48 8.71
CA GLY A 7 33.06 23.83 9.29
C GLY A 7 31.87 24.62 8.72
N ASN A 8 31.69 24.60 7.41
CA ASN A 8 30.59 25.29 6.75
C ASN A 8 29.20 24.84 7.22
N LEU A 9 29.01 23.54 7.39
CA LEU A 9 27.73 22.96 7.86
C LEU A 9 27.46 23.35 9.33
N LEU A 10 28.49 23.39 10.16
CA LEU A 10 28.37 23.73 11.58
C LEU A 10 28.23 25.25 11.86
N HIS A 11 28.70 26.11 10.99
CA HIS A 11 28.57 27.56 11.15
C HIS A 11 27.16 28.10 10.97
N ARG A 12 26.30 27.35 10.25
CA ARG A 12 24.89 27.71 10.01
C ARG A 12 23.96 26.51 10.27
N PRO A 13 23.85 26.10 11.56
CA PRO A 13 23.19 24.85 11.91
C PRO A 13 21.68 24.81 11.53
N LEU A 14 20.98 25.94 11.67
CA LEU A 14 19.55 26.01 11.35
C LEU A 14 19.28 25.72 9.87
N ARG A 15 20.06 26.31 8.94
CA ARG A 15 19.90 26.05 7.51
C ARG A 15 20.23 24.59 7.15
N THR A 16 21.32 24.07 7.71
CA THR A 16 21.73 22.68 7.52
C THR A 16 20.63 21.74 8.00
N LEU A 17 20.04 22.01 9.16
CA LEU A 17 18.93 21.22 9.71
C LEU A 17 17.69 21.28 8.82
N ILE A 18 17.31 22.47 8.32
CA ILE A 18 16.18 22.63 7.40
C ILE A 18 16.40 21.84 6.11
N SER A 19 17.61 21.86 5.55
CA SER A 19 17.95 21.11 4.33
C SER A 19 17.92 19.59 4.57
N ILE A 20 18.45 19.12 5.71
CA ILE A 20 18.37 17.72 6.12
C ILE A 20 16.91 17.30 6.32
N ALA A 21 16.10 18.12 7.00
CA ALA A 21 14.70 17.87 7.23
C ALA A 21 13.90 17.79 5.90
N ALA A 22 14.20 18.68 4.96
CA ALA A 22 13.53 18.69 3.66
C ALA A 22 13.77 17.40 2.86
N VAL A 23 15.05 16.96 2.76
CA VAL A 23 15.39 15.67 2.13
C VAL A 23 14.80 14.49 2.93
N GLY A 24 14.81 14.57 4.26
CA GLY A 24 14.19 13.57 5.12
C GLY A 24 12.70 13.43 4.88
N ILE A 25 11.97 14.54 4.78
CA ILE A 25 10.53 14.57 4.47
C ILE A 25 10.26 13.99 3.07
N GLU A 26 11.08 14.32 2.07
CA GLU A 26 10.98 13.76 0.73
C GLU A 26 11.07 12.23 0.77
N VAL A 27 12.08 11.68 1.45
CA VAL A 27 12.26 10.23 1.60
C VAL A 27 11.10 9.59 2.36
N VAL A 28 10.64 10.19 3.46
CA VAL A 28 9.46 9.73 4.21
C VAL A 28 8.24 9.68 3.31
N MET A 29 8.00 10.71 2.51
CA MET A 29 6.86 10.80 1.61
C MET A 29 6.90 9.70 0.54
N ILE A 30 8.05 9.52 -0.13
CA ILE A 30 8.22 8.47 -1.15
C ILE A 30 7.97 7.10 -0.54
N LEU A 31 8.68 6.77 0.55
CA LEU A 31 8.59 5.45 1.17
C LEU A 31 7.21 5.17 1.73
N SER A 32 6.55 6.17 2.32
CA SER A 32 5.22 5.99 2.92
C SER A 32 4.14 5.75 1.87
N ILE A 33 4.11 6.55 0.81
CA ILE A 33 3.12 6.37 -0.26
C ILE A 33 3.31 5.02 -0.95
N VAL A 34 4.56 4.68 -1.25
CA VAL A 34 4.90 3.39 -1.86
C VAL A 34 4.54 2.23 -0.94
N ALA A 35 4.85 2.32 0.37
CA ALA A 35 4.52 1.28 1.33
C ALA A 35 3.01 1.06 1.44
N ILE A 36 2.20 2.12 1.49
CA ILE A 36 0.74 2.01 1.51
C ILE A 36 0.23 1.36 0.21
N MET A 37 0.68 1.85 -0.94
CA MET A 37 0.22 1.35 -2.24
C MET A 37 0.55 -0.14 -2.43
N ILE A 38 1.81 -0.53 -2.25
CA ILE A 38 2.25 -1.92 -2.37
C ILE A 38 1.64 -2.77 -1.27
N GLY A 39 1.52 -2.22 -0.07
CA GLY A 39 0.91 -2.89 1.06
C GLY A 39 -0.53 -3.32 0.79
N GLN A 40 -1.34 -2.45 0.20
CA GLN A 40 -2.71 -2.78 -0.16
C GLN A 40 -2.79 -3.92 -1.17
N VAL A 41 -1.97 -3.87 -2.23
CA VAL A 41 -1.95 -4.90 -3.27
C VAL A 41 -1.49 -6.25 -2.72
N THR A 42 -0.38 -6.26 -1.97
CA THR A 42 0.15 -7.51 -1.40
C THR A 42 -0.77 -8.09 -0.33
N ASN A 43 -1.48 -7.25 0.43
CA ASN A 43 -2.45 -7.70 1.41
C ASN A 43 -3.67 -8.34 0.72
N ALA A 44 -4.21 -7.73 -0.34
CA ALA A 44 -5.30 -8.30 -1.12
C ALA A 44 -4.93 -9.67 -1.70
N SER A 45 -3.73 -9.78 -2.28
CA SER A 45 -3.20 -11.05 -2.80
C SER A 45 -3.09 -12.12 -1.70
N ARG A 46 -2.53 -11.80 -0.53
CA ARG A 46 -2.42 -12.74 0.60
C ARG A 46 -3.78 -13.17 1.13
N GLN A 47 -4.72 -12.25 1.25
CA GLN A 47 -6.08 -12.57 1.70
C GLN A 47 -6.75 -13.54 0.74
N THR A 48 -6.65 -13.31 -0.57
CA THR A 48 -7.20 -14.22 -1.59
C THR A 48 -6.56 -15.61 -1.52
N GLY A 49 -5.23 -15.69 -1.43
CA GLY A 49 -4.52 -16.97 -1.29
C GLY A 49 -4.86 -17.73 -0.01
N GLY A 50 -5.29 -17.04 1.04
CA GLY A 50 -5.68 -17.64 2.32
C GLY A 50 -7.08 -18.28 2.34
N ILE A 51 -7.92 -18.03 1.33
CA ILE A 51 -9.28 -18.58 1.23
C ILE A 51 -9.25 -20.11 1.12
N GLY A 52 -8.26 -20.64 0.39
CA GLY A 52 -8.08 -22.09 0.21
C GLY A 52 -8.87 -22.68 -0.95
N GLY A 53 -9.46 -21.85 -1.79
CA GLY A 53 -9.97 -22.25 -3.10
C GLY A 53 -8.85 -22.30 -4.14
N ASP A 54 -9.11 -22.99 -5.25
CA ASP A 54 -8.17 -23.16 -6.35
C ASP A 54 -8.57 -22.32 -7.58
N ILE A 55 -9.88 -22.11 -7.74
CA ILE A 55 -10.49 -21.42 -8.88
C ILE A 55 -11.49 -20.39 -8.36
N ILE A 56 -11.55 -19.25 -9.03
CA ILE A 56 -12.56 -18.19 -8.84
C ILE A 56 -13.46 -18.18 -10.08
N VAL A 57 -14.77 -18.27 -9.86
CA VAL A 57 -15.78 -18.11 -10.92
C VAL A 57 -16.57 -16.84 -10.66
N ARG A 58 -16.59 -15.95 -11.62
CA ARG A 58 -17.24 -14.64 -11.53
C ARG A 58 -18.26 -14.45 -12.65
N PRO A 59 -19.36 -13.73 -12.41
CA PRO A 59 -20.31 -13.38 -13.43
C PRO A 59 -19.68 -12.59 -14.59
N PRO A 60 -20.31 -12.57 -15.78
CA PRO A 60 -19.90 -11.69 -16.86
C PRO A 60 -19.91 -10.24 -16.40
N ASN A 61 -18.93 -9.45 -16.87
CA ASN A 61 -18.75 -8.02 -16.52
C ASN A 61 -18.45 -7.72 -15.04
N ALA A 62 -18.07 -8.72 -14.25
CA ALA A 62 -17.58 -8.48 -12.90
C ALA A 62 -16.29 -7.62 -12.94
N SER A 63 -16.22 -6.60 -12.08
CA SER A 63 -15.03 -5.74 -11.99
C SER A 63 -13.80 -6.53 -11.54
N PHE A 64 -12.68 -6.30 -12.21
CA PHE A 64 -11.40 -6.91 -11.83
C PHE A 64 -10.89 -6.42 -10.47
N ILE A 65 -11.10 -5.14 -10.15
CA ILE A 65 -10.49 -4.51 -8.97
C ILE A 65 -11.27 -4.77 -7.69
N SER A 66 -12.59 -4.81 -7.77
CA SER A 66 -13.41 -4.82 -6.56
C SER A 66 -14.02 -6.16 -6.22
N SER A 67 -14.06 -7.12 -7.15
CA SER A 67 -14.97 -8.29 -7.09
C SER A 67 -16.43 -7.88 -6.82
N VAL A 68 -16.68 -6.59 -6.72
CA VAL A 68 -17.94 -5.91 -6.48
C VAL A 68 -18.31 -5.22 -7.78
N GLY A 69 -19.49 -5.49 -8.32
CA GLY A 69 -19.97 -4.75 -9.50
C GLY A 69 -20.30 -5.56 -10.73
N GLY A 70 -20.20 -6.90 -10.67
CA GLY A 70 -21.00 -7.74 -11.58
C GLY A 70 -22.45 -7.75 -11.08
N ALA A 71 -23.41 -7.90 -11.97
CA ALA A 71 -24.79 -8.17 -11.55
C ALA A 71 -24.78 -9.41 -10.63
N PRO A 72 -25.35 -9.33 -9.42
CA PRO A 72 -25.39 -10.48 -8.53
C PRO A 72 -26.17 -11.62 -9.20
N VAL A 73 -25.65 -12.83 -9.09
CA VAL A 73 -26.22 -14.05 -9.72
C VAL A 73 -26.75 -15.00 -8.64
N PRO A 74 -27.69 -15.86 -8.94
CA PRO A 74 -28.25 -16.78 -7.95
C PRO A 74 -27.17 -17.64 -7.29
N ALA A 75 -27.13 -17.64 -5.96
CA ALA A 75 -26.19 -18.46 -5.18
C ALA A 75 -26.35 -19.97 -5.46
N LYS A 76 -27.52 -20.40 -5.91
CA LYS A 76 -27.83 -21.78 -6.35
C LYS A 76 -26.93 -22.28 -7.48
N ILE A 77 -26.25 -21.41 -8.22
CA ILE A 77 -25.24 -21.81 -9.22
C ILE A 77 -24.16 -22.67 -8.55
N ALA A 78 -23.85 -22.44 -7.28
CA ALA A 78 -22.92 -23.29 -6.53
C ALA A 78 -23.32 -24.77 -6.53
N GLU A 79 -24.61 -25.07 -6.53
CA GLU A 79 -25.11 -26.46 -6.61
C GLU A 79 -24.85 -27.09 -7.98
N VAL A 80 -24.95 -26.29 -9.05
CA VAL A 80 -24.61 -26.73 -10.41
C VAL A 80 -23.11 -26.99 -10.51
N LEU A 81 -22.31 -26.07 -10.00
CA LEU A 81 -20.83 -26.21 -9.98
C LEU A 81 -20.38 -27.44 -9.19
N ARG A 82 -21.01 -27.75 -8.04
CA ARG A 82 -20.69 -28.94 -7.24
C ARG A 82 -20.97 -30.27 -7.92
N LYS A 83 -21.82 -30.28 -8.96
CA LYS A 83 -22.12 -31.50 -9.73
C LYS A 83 -21.13 -31.79 -10.85
N LEU A 84 -20.25 -30.83 -11.15
CA LEU A 84 -19.21 -31.01 -12.16
C LEU A 84 -18.11 -31.93 -11.64
N PRO A 85 -17.50 -32.76 -12.52
CA PRO A 85 -16.37 -33.59 -12.14
C PRO A 85 -15.21 -32.75 -11.55
N HIS A 86 -14.43 -33.36 -10.70
CA HIS A 86 -13.22 -32.76 -10.10
C HIS A 86 -13.48 -31.54 -9.19
N ILE A 87 -14.74 -31.15 -8.94
CA ILE A 87 -15.09 -30.09 -7.98
C ILE A 87 -15.50 -30.71 -6.65
N THR A 88 -14.73 -30.43 -5.60
CA THR A 88 -15.03 -30.93 -4.26
C THR A 88 -15.86 -29.95 -3.44
N VAL A 89 -15.62 -28.64 -3.62
CA VAL A 89 -16.34 -27.57 -2.92
C VAL A 89 -16.63 -26.43 -3.91
N ALA A 90 -17.84 -25.87 -3.83
CA ALA A 90 -18.19 -24.61 -4.46
C ALA A 90 -18.86 -23.71 -3.42
N ALA A 91 -18.21 -22.62 -3.03
CA ALA A 91 -18.65 -21.70 -1.99
C ALA A 91 -19.12 -20.37 -2.62
N PRO A 92 -20.44 -20.09 -2.58
CA PRO A 92 -20.96 -18.80 -3.01
C PRO A 92 -20.54 -17.71 -2.01
N THR A 93 -20.19 -16.56 -2.54
CA THR A 93 -19.75 -15.41 -1.73
C THR A 93 -20.34 -14.13 -2.33
N ILE A 94 -20.86 -13.27 -1.48
CA ILE A 94 -21.27 -11.91 -1.83
C ILE A 94 -20.36 -10.92 -1.13
N THR A 95 -19.94 -9.86 -1.82
CA THR A 95 -19.03 -8.87 -1.26
C THR A 95 -19.60 -7.48 -1.42
N ASP A 96 -19.44 -6.64 -0.38
CA ASP A 96 -19.82 -5.24 -0.39
C ASP A 96 -18.80 -4.38 0.36
N PHE A 97 -18.85 -3.07 0.15
CA PHE A 97 -18.01 -2.11 0.84
C PHE A 97 -18.80 -1.36 1.91
N ASN A 98 -18.33 -1.42 3.15
CA ASN A 98 -18.80 -0.51 4.18
C ASN A 98 -17.99 0.80 4.14
N MET A 99 -18.68 1.90 3.83
CA MET A 99 -18.09 3.25 3.82
C MET A 99 -18.28 3.98 5.16
N THR A 100 -18.95 3.36 6.14
CA THR A 100 -19.25 3.97 7.44
C THR A 100 -18.07 3.78 8.38
N GLY A 101 -17.20 4.78 8.48
CA GLY A 101 -16.03 4.75 9.38
C GLY A 101 -14.72 4.28 8.74
N GLY A 102 -14.71 4.03 7.44
CA GLY A 102 -13.55 3.59 6.64
C GLY A 102 -14.00 2.72 5.46
N VAL A 103 -13.10 2.46 4.52
CA VAL A 103 -13.40 1.52 3.43
C VAL A 103 -13.09 0.11 3.92
N GLU A 104 -14.12 -0.63 4.28
CA GLU A 104 -14.01 -2.01 4.76
C GLU A 104 -14.78 -2.95 3.83
N THR A 105 -14.18 -4.08 3.48
CA THR A 105 -14.85 -5.10 2.68
C THR A 105 -15.61 -6.05 3.60
N ILE A 106 -16.92 -6.16 3.38
CA ILE A 106 -17.79 -7.09 4.08
C ILE A 106 -18.04 -8.29 3.17
N TRP A 107 -17.97 -9.47 3.73
CA TRP A 107 -18.13 -10.74 3.02
C TRP A 107 -19.34 -11.48 3.56
N GLY A 108 -20.33 -11.73 2.69
CA GLY A 108 -21.41 -12.66 2.96
C GLY A 108 -21.02 -14.04 2.47
N ILE A 109 -20.98 -15.00 3.36
CA ILE A 109 -20.54 -16.37 3.09
C ILE A 109 -21.56 -17.39 3.56
N ASP A 110 -21.63 -18.51 2.85
CA ASP A 110 -22.19 -19.74 3.38
C ASP A 110 -21.10 -20.43 4.20
N PHE A 111 -21.25 -20.45 5.54
CA PHE A 111 -20.19 -20.86 6.45
C PHE A 111 -19.65 -22.25 6.13
N ASP A 112 -20.53 -23.21 5.90
CA ASP A 112 -20.16 -24.62 5.73
C ASP A 112 -19.30 -24.82 4.47
N SER A 113 -19.74 -24.30 3.33
CA SER A 113 -18.99 -24.42 2.08
C SER A 113 -17.71 -23.58 2.10
N TYR A 114 -17.75 -22.39 2.68
CA TYR A 114 -16.56 -21.54 2.76
C TYR A 114 -15.51 -22.12 3.72
N ASN A 115 -15.95 -22.67 4.85
CA ASN A 115 -15.07 -23.34 5.81
C ASN A 115 -14.48 -24.65 5.24
N ALA A 116 -15.19 -25.33 4.34
CA ALA A 116 -14.70 -26.52 3.65
C ALA A 116 -13.58 -26.22 2.63
N LEU A 117 -13.48 -25.00 2.09
CA LEU A 117 -12.33 -24.58 1.26
C LEU A 117 -11.02 -24.68 2.07
N ARG A 118 -11.03 -24.06 3.23
CA ARG A 118 -9.98 -24.11 4.25
C ARG A 118 -10.60 -23.75 5.59
N PRO A 119 -10.45 -24.55 6.64
CA PRO A 119 -11.07 -24.28 7.94
C PRO A 119 -10.67 -22.91 8.52
N PHE A 120 -11.62 -22.24 9.16
CA PHE A 120 -11.34 -21.06 9.98
C PHE A 120 -10.59 -21.47 11.26
N VAL A 121 -9.62 -20.66 11.63
CA VAL A 121 -8.96 -20.78 12.94
C VAL A 121 -9.62 -19.76 13.87
N PHE A 122 -10.44 -20.23 14.80
CA PHE A 122 -11.08 -19.39 15.80
C PHE A 122 -10.11 -19.07 16.92
N LEU A 123 -9.91 -17.79 17.19
CA LEU A 123 -9.14 -17.28 18.32
C LEU A 123 -10.04 -17.07 19.56
N ALA A 124 -11.33 -16.78 19.31
CA ALA A 124 -12.35 -16.67 20.35
C ALA A 124 -13.75 -16.86 19.74
N GLY A 125 -14.70 -17.37 20.52
CA GLY A 125 -16.09 -17.60 20.06
C GLY A 125 -16.22 -18.73 19.06
N GLY A 126 -17.14 -18.59 18.10
CA GLY A 126 -17.47 -19.64 17.14
C GLY A 126 -18.14 -19.08 15.87
N PRO A 127 -18.68 -19.97 15.01
CA PRO A 127 -19.38 -19.60 13.79
C PRO A 127 -20.70 -18.84 14.08
N PHE A 128 -21.35 -18.43 13.02
CA PHE A 128 -22.68 -17.82 13.10
C PHE A 128 -23.67 -18.75 13.79
N THR A 129 -24.48 -18.22 14.70
CA THR A 129 -25.60 -18.93 15.32
C THR A 129 -26.95 -18.34 14.90
N GLY A 130 -26.94 -17.18 14.28
CA GLY A 130 -28.15 -16.49 13.81
C GLY A 130 -27.88 -15.47 12.71
N PRO A 131 -28.93 -14.91 12.13
CA PRO A 131 -28.82 -13.98 10.99
C PRO A 131 -28.17 -12.64 11.35
N HIS A 132 -28.17 -12.25 12.64
CA HIS A 132 -27.54 -11.02 13.13
C HIS A 132 -26.19 -11.26 13.79
N ASP A 133 -25.57 -12.40 13.51
CA ASP A 133 -24.21 -12.70 13.95
C ASP A 133 -23.18 -12.30 12.88
N VAL A 134 -22.02 -11.89 13.36
CA VAL A 134 -20.86 -11.53 12.53
C VAL A 134 -19.60 -12.17 13.08
N MET A 135 -18.76 -12.71 12.19
CA MET A 135 -17.39 -13.07 12.54
C MET A 135 -16.45 -11.98 12.04
N VAL A 136 -15.44 -11.68 12.83
CA VAL A 136 -14.42 -10.67 12.47
C VAL A 136 -13.02 -11.25 12.55
N ASP A 137 -12.08 -10.70 11.77
CA ASP A 137 -10.69 -11.09 11.92
C ASP A 137 -10.03 -10.39 13.13
N ASP A 138 -8.92 -10.92 13.61
CA ASP A 138 -8.19 -10.40 14.76
C ASP A 138 -7.60 -9.01 14.53
N LEU A 139 -7.26 -8.65 13.29
CA LEU A 139 -6.78 -7.30 12.95
C LEU A 139 -7.91 -6.28 13.04
N TYR A 140 -9.10 -6.64 12.57
CA TYR A 140 -10.28 -5.80 12.70
C TYR A 140 -10.70 -5.65 14.17
N ALA A 141 -10.69 -6.74 14.93
CA ALA A 141 -10.99 -6.72 16.36
C ALA A 141 -10.04 -5.79 17.12
N ARG A 142 -8.73 -5.86 16.84
CA ARG A 142 -7.72 -4.99 17.46
C ARG A 142 -7.76 -3.53 17.00
N SER A 143 -8.33 -3.24 15.83
CA SER A 143 -8.46 -1.87 15.31
C SER A 143 -9.61 -1.09 15.91
N ALA A 144 -10.31 -1.63 16.91
CA ALA A 144 -11.40 -0.95 17.60
C ALA A 144 -10.96 0.43 18.15
N PRO A 145 -11.78 1.48 18.01
CA PRO A 145 -11.55 2.73 18.68
C PRO A 145 -11.44 2.51 20.18
N LYS A 146 -10.50 3.18 20.85
CA LYS A 146 -10.37 3.07 22.30
C LYS A 146 -11.51 3.83 22.99
N GLY A 147 -12.29 3.15 23.81
CA GLY A 147 -13.36 3.76 24.61
C GLY A 147 -14.46 2.77 24.97
N PRO A 148 -15.24 3.03 26.02
CA PRO A 148 -16.38 2.21 26.39
C PRO A 148 -17.39 2.12 25.24
N GLY A 149 -17.89 0.92 24.95
CA GLY A 149 -18.88 0.67 23.89
C GLY A 149 -18.33 0.54 22.48
N HIS A 150 -16.99 0.62 22.29
CA HIS A 150 -16.34 0.41 20.99
C HIS A 150 -15.52 -0.89 20.95
N GLU A 151 -15.62 -1.70 22.00
CA GLU A 151 -14.90 -2.97 22.07
C GLU A 151 -15.42 -3.95 21.04
N ARG A 152 -14.51 -4.54 20.25
CA ARG A 152 -14.83 -5.59 19.26
C ARG A 152 -14.45 -6.95 19.84
N ALA A 153 -15.10 -7.34 20.93
CA ALA A 153 -14.96 -8.64 21.57
C ALA A 153 -16.14 -9.55 21.23
N VAL A 154 -15.98 -10.86 21.43
CA VAL A 154 -17.10 -11.81 21.29
C VAL A 154 -18.26 -11.39 22.21
N GLY A 155 -19.46 -11.35 21.64
CA GLY A 155 -20.69 -10.91 22.33
C GLY A 155 -20.95 -9.39 22.23
N SER A 156 -19.99 -8.56 21.84
CA SER A 156 -20.23 -7.13 21.60
C SER A 156 -20.99 -6.89 20.29
N THR A 157 -21.64 -5.74 20.19
CA THR A 157 -22.41 -5.34 19.01
C THR A 157 -21.67 -4.29 18.21
N ILE A 158 -21.58 -4.49 16.89
CA ILE A 158 -21.05 -3.53 15.93
C ILE A 158 -22.10 -3.13 14.90
N GLN A 159 -21.94 -1.93 14.32
CA GLN A 159 -22.81 -1.45 13.25
C GLN A 159 -22.22 -1.80 11.90
N ILE A 160 -23.01 -2.49 11.06
CA ILE A 160 -22.65 -2.83 9.68
C ILE A 160 -23.80 -2.39 8.78
N LEU A 161 -23.52 -1.54 7.79
CA LEU A 161 -24.53 -0.98 6.87
C LEU A 161 -25.74 -0.37 7.61
N GLY A 162 -25.51 0.23 8.78
CA GLY A 162 -26.56 0.83 9.60
C GLY A 162 -27.37 -0.14 10.49
N HIS A 163 -27.04 -1.43 10.49
CA HIS A 163 -27.71 -2.46 11.29
C HIS A 163 -26.80 -3.01 12.38
N PRO A 164 -27.34 -3.35 13.57
CA PRO A 164 -26.57 -3.92 14.67
C PRO A 164 -26.33 -5.41 14.45
N PHE A 165 -25.06 -5.84 14.60
CA PHE A 165 -24.64 -7.25 14.53
C PHE A 165 -23.83 -7.62 15.77
N ARG A 166 -24.08 -8.82 16.31
CA ARG A 166 -23.34 -9.37 17.43
C ARG A 166 -22.11 -10.14 16.94
N ILE A 167 -20.94 -9.85 17.47
CA ILE A 167 -19.71 -10.61 17.18
C ILE A 167 -19.87 -12.02 17.80
N SER A 168 -19.99 -13.04 16.95
CA SER A 168 -20.06 -14.44 17.36
C SER A 168 -18.69 -15.08 17.51
N GLY A 169 -17.72 -14.64 16.68
CA GLY A 169 -16.39 -15.19 16.68
C GLY A 169 -15.34 -14.23 16.16
N ILE A 170 -14.11 -14.41 16.68
CA ILE A 170 -12.90 -13.77 16.19
C ILE A 170 -12.03 -14.83 15.57
N VAL A 171 -11.66 -14.66 14.30
CA VAL A 171 -10.87 -15.60 13.52
C VAL A 171 -9.49 -15.04 13.17
N GLU A 172 -8.55 -15.92 12.85
CA GLU A 172 -7.26 -15.52 12.32
C GLU A 172 -7.44 -14.82 10.96
N HIS A 173 -6.70 -13.73 10.75
CA HIS A 173 -6.75 -12.96 9.51
C HIS A 173 -6.20 -13.71 8.28
N GLY A 174 -6.52 -13.23 7.08
CA GLY A 174 -5.99 -13.77 5.82
C GLY A 174 -6.95 -14.67 5.06
N LYS A 175 -8.24 -14.61 5.36
CA LYS A 175 -9.30 -15.43 4.73
C LYS A 175 -10.22 -14.64 3.78
N GLY A 176 -9.66 -13.80 2.93
CA GLY A 176 -10.40 -12.97 2.00
C GLY A 176 -10.88 -11.66 2.62
N GLY A 177 -11.89 -11.70 3.46
CA GLY A 177 -12.45 -10.55 4.15
C GLY A 177 -11.93 -10.39 5.58
N ARG A 178 -12.35 -9.29 6.21
CA ARG A 178 -12.14 -9.02 7.65
C ARG A 178 -13.41 -9.14 8.46
N VAL A 179 -14.55 -8.97 7.80
CA VAL A 179 -15.89 -9.00 8.39
C VAL A 179 -16.73 -9.98 7.58
N PHE A 180 -17.26 -11.01 8.24
CA PHE A 180 -18.02 -12.07 7.62
C PHE A 180 -19.41 -12.12 8.20
N LEU A 181 -20.43 -12.13 7.32
CA LEU A 181 -21.85 -12.31 7.65
C LEU A 181 -22.40 -13.55 6.95
N PRO A 182 -23.54 -14.07 7.40
CA PRO A 182 -24.29 -15.05 6.60
C PRO A 182 -24.66 -14.46 5.23
N ILE A 183 -24.46 -15.23 4.15
CA ILE A 183 -24.67 -14.76 2.77
C ILE A 183 -26.09 -14.23 2.55
N HIS A 184 -27.10 -14.89 3.10
CA HIS A 184 -28.51 -14.47 3.00
C HIS A 184 -28.76 -13.13 3.68
N THR A 185 -28.10 -12.89 4.82
CA THR A 185 -28.23 -11.63 5.57
C THR A 185 -27.62 -10.46 4.78
N LEU A 186 -26.39 -10.61 4.29
CA LEU A 186 -25.77 -9.55 3.50
C LEU A 186 -26.52 -9.33 2.19
N GLY A 187 -26.94 -10.40 1.51
CA GLY A 187 -27.76 -10.32 0.30
C GLY A 187 -29.08 -9.57 0.52
N ALA A 188 -29.75 -9.82 1.65
CA ALA A 188 -30.99 -9.11 2.00
C ALA A 188 -30.74 -7.61 2.26
N LEU A 189 -29.64 -7.25 2.94
CA LEU A 189 -29.25 -5.85 3.14
C LEU A 189 -28.93 -5.11 1.84
N MET A 190 -28.40 -5.83 0.84
CA MET A 190 -28.12 -5.30 -0.49
C MET A 190 -29.34 -5.33 -1.44
N GLY A 191 -30.51 -5.77 -0.96
CA GLY A 191 -31.72 -5.93 -1.81
C GLY A 191 -31.62 -7.08 -2.83
N SER A 192 -30.71 -8.00 -2.65
CA SER A 192 -30.45 -9.15 -3.54
C SER A 192 -30.31 -10.44 -2.71
N PRO A 193 -31.36 -10.85 -1.97
CA PRO A 193 -31.35 -12.10 -1.21
C PRO A 193 -31.05 -13.27 -2.13
N ASP A 194 -30.38 -14.29 -1.62
CA ASP A 194 -30.02 -15.52 -2.33
C ASP A 194 -29.12 -15.38 -3.56
N ASN A 195 -28.44 -14.26 -3.67
CA ASN A 195 -27.46 -13.99 -4.73
C ASN A 195 -26.03 -14.05 -4.22
N ALA A 196 -25.09 -14.25 -5.16
CA ALA A 196 -23.66 -14.25 -4.95
C ALA A 196 -22.98 -13.31 -5.95
N SER A 197 -21.86 -12.72 -5.57
CA SER A 197 -21.01 -11.92 -6.47
C SER A 197 -19.97 -12.80 -7.17
N LEU A 198 -19.58 -13.93 -6.56
CA LEU A 198 -18.58 -14.84 -7.07
C LEU A 198 -18.67 -16.20 -6.35
N PHE A 199 -17.97 -17.20 -6.92
CA PHE A 199 -17.86 -18.53 -6.35
C PHE A 199 -16.40 -18.94 -6.22
N TYR A 200 -16.02 -19.41 -5.03
CA TYR A 200 -14.73 -20.05 -4.82
C TYR A 200 -14.88 -21.56 -4.95
N ILE A 201 -14.04 -22.17 -5.74
CA ILE A 201 -14.06 -23.60 -6.03
C ILE A 201 -12.77 -24.24 -5.52
N LYS A 202 -12.92 -25.41 -4.93
CA LYS A 202 -11.82 -26.30 -4.59
C LYS A 202 -11.87 -27.51 -5.49
N SER A 203 -10.76 -27.81 -6.15
CA SER A 203 -10.57 -28.99 -6.98
C SER A 203 -10.14 -30.20 -6.14
N ASP A 204 -10.27 -31.37 -6.68
CA ASP A 204 -9.71 -32.61 -6.13
C ASP A 204 -8.19 -32.68 -6.34
N ASP A 205 -7.68 -32.22 -7.50
CA ASP A 205 -6.27 -32.06 -7.83
C ASP A 205 -6.04 -30.76 -8.59
N LEU A 206 -4.97 -30.04 -8.26
CA LEU A 206 -4.58 -28.79 -8.95
C LEU A 206 -4.33 -28.97 -10.45
N LYS A 207 -3.98 -30.19 -10.88
CA LYS A 207 -3.80 -30.53 -12.31
C LYS A 207 -5.09 -30.44 -13.12
N ASN A 208 -6.25 -30.59 -12.47
CA ASN A 208 -7.54 -30.59 -13.11
C ASN A 208 -8.13 -29.18 -13.31
N GLN A 209 -7.43 -28.12 -12.89
CA GLN A 209 -7.94 -26.74 -12.93
C GLN A 209 -8.35 -26.31 -14.36
N GLU A 210 -7.56 -26.66 -15.37
CA GLU A 210 -7.89 -26.30 -16.75
C GLU A 210 -9.06 -27.10 -17.30
N LEU A 211 -9.18 -28.39 -16.92
CA LEU A 211 -10.32 -29.22 -17.29
C LEU A 211 -11.61 -28.68 -16.63
N ILE A 212 -11.56 -28.35 -15.35
CA ILE A 212 -12.67 -27.73 -14.61
C ILE A 212 -13.10 -26.41 -15.29
N ARG A 213 -12.14 -25.58 -15.72
CA ARG A 213 -12.43 -24.33 -16.45
C ARG A 213 -13.24 -24.62 -17.71
N GLN A 214 -12.81 -25.59 -18.52
CA GLN A 214 -13.50 -25.96 -19.76
C GLN A 214 -14.90 -26.52 -19.50
N GLU A 215 -15.06 -27.34 -18.49
CA GLU A 215 -16.37 -27.92 -18.09
C GLU A 215 -17.33 -26.84 -17.59
N ILE A 216 -16.85 -25.87 -16.80
CA ILE A 216 -17.67 -24.74 -16.36
C ILE A 216 -18.14 -23.92 -17.58
N LEU A 217 -17.24 -23.59 -18.49
CA LEU A 217 -17.57 -22.78 -19.67
C LEU A 217 -18.43 -23.53 -20.68
N ALA A 218 -18.37 -24.87 -20.72
CA ALA A 218 -19.25 -25.71 -21.51
C ALA A 218 -20.63 -25.88 -20.88
N THR A 219 -20.81 -25.55 -19.61
CA THR A 219 -22.08 -25.69 -18.90
C THR A 219 -23.10 -24.64 -19.41
N PRO A 220 -24.33 -25.04 -19.78
CA PRO A 220 -25.36 -24.09 -20.21
C PRO A 220 -25.59 -22.96 -19.19
N GLY A 221 -25.53 -21.72 -19.63
CA GLY A 221 -25.70 -20.52 -18.79
C GLY A 221 -24.42 -20.02 -18.11
N LEU A 222 -23.32 -20.77 -18.18
CA LEU A 222 -22.03 -20.35 -17.59
C LEU A 222 -20.95 -20.01 -18.63
N SER A 223 -21.22 -20.08 -19.92
CA SER A 223 -20.27 -19.86 -21.01
C SER A 223 -19.62 -18.46 -21.04
N LEU A 224 -20.30 -17.46 -20.47
CA LEU A 224 -19.79 -16.08 -20.39
C LEU A 224 -19.12 -15.75 -19.04
N TYR A 225 -19.06 -16.70 -18.10
CA TYR A 225 -18.44 -16.48 -16.81
C TYR A 225 -16.92 -16.38 -16.92
N GLN A 226 -16.35 -15.60 -16.06
CA GLN A 226 -14.89 -15.49 -15.93
C GLN A 226 -14.40 -16.56 -14.97
N VAL A 227 -13.67 -17.53 -15.48
CA VAL A 227 -13.11 -18.63 -14.70
C VAL A 227 -11.60 -18.47 -14.68
N GLN A 228 -11.03 -18.27 -13.51
CA GLN A 228 -9.59 -18.03 -13.32
C GLN A 228 -9.07 -18.84 -12.13
N THR A 229 -7.85 -19.32 -12.21
CA THR A 229 -7.20 -19.92 -11.05
C THR A 229 -6.86 -18.84 -10.01
N ILE A 230 -6.79 -19.23 -8.74
CA ILE A 230 -6.33 -18.31 -7.68
C ILE A 230 -4.91 -17.79 -7.99
N GLN A 231 -4.05 -18.61 -8.58
CA GLN A 231 -2.69 -18.20 -8.96
C GLN A 231 -2.69 -17.16 -10.07
N GLU A 232 -3.51 -17.36 -11.13
CA GLU A 232 -3.69 -16.35 -12.17
C GLU A 232 -4.22 -15.05 -11.58
N TRP A 233 -5.26 -15.13 -10.73
CA TRP A 233 -5.81 -13.96 -10.04
C TRP A 233 -4.77 -13.22 -9.21
N MET A 234 -3.98 -13.94 -8.40
CA MET A 234 -2.91 -13.34 -7.61
C MET A 234 -1.81 -12.73 -8.46
N SER A 235 -1.47 -13.33 -9.62
CA SER A 235 -0.48 -12.79 -10.55
C SER A 235 -0.93 -11.47 -11.19
N LEU A 236 -2.23 -11.28 -11.35
CA LEU A 236 -2.83 -10.03 -11.82
C LEU A 236 -2.91 -8.96 -10.71
N MET A 237 -2.93 -9.39 -9.44
CA MET A 237 -2.89 -8.51 -8.27
C MET A 237 -1.46 -8.09 -7.93
N THR A 238 -0.74 -7.58 -8.92
CA THR A 238 0.60 -6.99 -8.73
C THR A 238 0.59 -5.53 -9.18
N PRO A 239 1.48 -4.69 -8.66
CA PRO A 239 1.57 -3.29 -9.05
C PRO A 239 1.69 -3.07 -10.56
N GLU A 240 2.32 -4.03 -11.26
CA GLU A 240 2.58 -3.96 -12.69
C GLU A 240 1.32 -4.15 -13.54
N HIS A 241 0.37 -4.98 -13.06
CA HIS A 241 -0.83 -5.37 -13.80
C HIS A 241 -2.07 -4.53 -13.45
N LEU A 242 -2.03 -3.80 -12.31
CA LEU A 242 -3.16 -2.95 -11.94
C LEU A 242 -3.22 -1.69 -12.83
N PRO A 243 -4.34 -1.46 -13.55
CA PRO A 243 -4.49 -0.30 -14.41
C PRO A 243 -4.27 1.01 -13.66
N GLY A 244 -3.42 1.88 -14.19
CA GLY A 244 -3.13 3.18 -13.59
C GLY A 244 -2.19 3.17 -12.37
N PHE A 245 -1.92 2.02 -11.74
CA PHE A 245 -1.08 1.94 -10.54
C PHE A 245 0.36 2.41 -10.81
N ASN A 246 0.98 1.90 -11.86
CA ASN A 246 2.33 2.31 -12.26
C ASN A 246 2.39 3.78 -12.68
N ILE A 247 1.33 4.30 -13.32
CA ILE A 247 1.25 5.72 -13.68
C ILE A 247 1.19 6.57 -12.42
N ALA A 248 0.31 6.23 -11.48
CA ALA A 248 0.19 6.93 -10.20
C ALA A 248 1.51 6.88 -9.40
N LEU A 249 2.14 5.71 -9.32
CA LEU A 249 3.42 5.53 -8.64
C LEU A 249 4.52 6.39 -9.26
N ARG A 250 4.66 6.38 -10.60
CA ARG A 250 5.64 7.22 -11.32
C ARG A 250 5.36 8.71 -11.15
N ALA A 251 4.08 9.11 -11.15
CA ALA A 251 3.70 10.50 -10.93
C ALA A 251 4.11 10.97 -9.53
N VAL A 252 3.84 10.17 -8.50
CA VAL A 252 4.24 10.47 -7.11
C VAL A 252 5.76 10.59 -6.99
N ILE A 253 6.51 9.64 -7.56
CA ILE A 253 7.98 9.68 -7.56
C ILE A 253 8.49 10.91 -8.31
N GLY A 254 7.89 11.23 -9.46
CA GLY A 254 8.26 12.42 -10.24
C GLY A 254 8.02 13.71 -9.47
N ILE A 255 6.87 13.85 -8.80
CA ILE A 255 6.55 15.02 -7.97
C ILE A 255 7.54 15.12 -6.81
N ALA A 256 7.82 14.02 -6.11
CA ALA A 256 8.77 14.00 -5.02
C ALA A 256 10.18 14.44 -5.48
N MET A 257 10.65 13.93 -6.62
CA MET A 257 11.94 14.31 -7.21
C MET A 257 11.99 15.81 -7.56
N ILE A 258 10.90 16.36 -8.12
CA ILE A 258 10.82 17.81 -8.45
C ILE A 258 10.87 18.63 -7.16
N VAL A 259 10.15 18.24 -6.12
CA VAL A 259 10.14 18.94 -4.84
C VAL A 259 11.52 18.91 -4.20
N GLY A 260 12.15 17.73 -4.13
CA GLY A 260 13.50 17.57 -3.60
C GLY A 260 14.54 18.40 -4.37
N PHE A 261 14.48 18.37 -5.71
CA PHE A 261 15.29 19.23 -6.58
C PHE A 261 15.13 20.72 -6.23
N LEU A 262 13.88 21.21 -6.14
CA LEU A 262 13.60 22.63 -5.89
C LEU A 262 14.09 23.08 -4.50
N VAL A 263 13.88 22.24 -3.48
CA VAL A 263 14.30 22.57 -2.11
C VAL A 263 15.82 22.62 -2.01
N ILE A 264 16.53 21.65 -2.57
CA ILE A 264 17.99 21.64 -2.56
C ILE A 264 18.56 22.74 -3.45
N PHE A 265 17.95 22.98 -4.61
CA PHE A 265 18.30 24.11 -5.48
C PHE A 265 18.24 25.44 -4.70
N GLN A 266 17.11 25.72 -4.07
CA GLN A 266 16.90 26.94 -3.30
C GLN A 266 17.88 27.06 -2.13
N SER A 267 18.03 26.00 -1.34
CA SER A 267 18.93 25.95 -0.19
C SER A 267 20.39 26.18 -0.60
N THR A 268 20.86 25.48 -1.64
CA THR A 268 22.22 25.60 -2.15
C THR A 268 22.45 26.97 -2.80
N TYR A 269 21.48 27.49 -3.53
CA TYR A 269 21.55 28.82 -4.16
C TYR A 269 21.72 29.93 -3.12
N THR A 270 20.89 29.92 -2.08
CA THR A 270 20.99 30.86 -0.96
C THR A 270 22.32 30.72 -0.23
N ALA A 271 22.78 29.46 -0.01
CA ALA A 271 24.08 29.18 0.58
C ALA A 271 25.24 29.81 -0.18
N VAL A 272 25.21 29.73 -1.51
CA VAL A 272 26.23 30.30 -2.39
C VAL A 272 26.18 31.82 -2.37
N LEU A 273 25.00 32.43 -2.37
CA LEU A 273 24.88 33.91 -2.30
C LEU A 273 25.44 34.48 -1.00
N GLU A 274 25.12 33.84 0.14
CA GLU A 274 25.59 34.29 1.44
C GLU A 274 27.12 34.14 1.63
N ARG A 275 27.76 33.26 0.84
CA ARG A 275 29.21 33.02 0.90
C ARG A 275 29.98 33.57 -0.30
N THR A 276 29.35 34.49 -1.05
CA THR A 276 29.94 35.03 -2.28
C THR A 276 31.33 35.60 -2.01
N ARG A 277 31.54 36.34 -0.89
CA ARG A 277 32.81 36.93 -0.51
C ARG A 277 33.87 35.86 -0.17
N GLU A 278 33.51 34.81 0.59
CA GLU A 278 34.41 33.70 0.91
C GLU A 278 34.89 32.97 -0.36
N ILE A 279 33.96 32.74 -1.30
CA ILE A 279 34.26 32.13 -2.60
C ILE A 279 35.21 33.04 -3.41
N GLY A 280 35.00 34.36 -3.35
CA GLY A 280 35.88 35.34 -3.98
C GLY A 280 37.31 35.26 -3.44
N ILE A 281 37.46 35.21 -2.11
CA ILE A 281 38.77 35.05 -1.43
C ILE A 281 39.45 33.74 -1.86
N LEU A 282 38.75 32.62 -1.88
CA LEU A 282 39.31 31.34 -2.32
C LEU A 282 39.80 31.41 -3.76
N LYS A 283 39.06 32.08 -4.64
CA LYS A 283 39.44 32.24 -6.06
C LYS A 283 40.64 33.17 -6.24
N SER A 284 40.71 34.25 -5.46
CA SER A 284 41.88 35.16 -5.51
C SER A 284 43.15 34.45 -4.99
N MET A 285 43.02 33.46 -4.11
CA MET A 285 44.13 32.59 -3.68
C MET A 285 44.42 31.45 -4.68
N GLY A 286 43.79 31.41 -5.86
CA GLY A 286 44.05 30.44 -6.93
C GLY A 286 43.18 29.19 -6.93
N ALA A 287 42.07 29.14 -6.19
CA ALA A 287 41.15 28.02 -6.25
C ALA A 287 40.53 27.88 -7.65
N SER A 288 40.61 26.68 -8.26
CA SER A 288 40.03 26.40 -9.54
C SER A 288 38.49 26.35 -9.50
N LYS A 289 37.84 26.59 -10.66
CA LYS A 289 36.38 26.46 -10.78
C LYS A 289 35.91 25.08 -10.34
N ALA A 290 36.62 24.03 -10.74
CA ALA A 290 36.30 22.64 -10.36
C ALA A 290 36.37 22.40 -8.85
N TYR A 291 37.33 23.06 -8.16
CA TYR A 291 37.43 23.00 -6.71
C TYR A 291 36.20 23.56 -6.02
N ILE A 292 35.73 24.74 -6.44
CA ILE A 292 34.51 25.37 -5.87
C ILE A 292 33.27 24.49 -6.09
N VAL A 293 33.07 24.00 -7.33
CA VAL A 293 31.94 23.06 -7.65
C VAL A 293 32.01 21.83 -6.74
N ASN A 294 33.18 21.22 -6.60
CA ASN A 294 33.36 20.02 -5.79
C ASN A 294 33.08 20.25 -4.29
N VAL A 295 33.46 21.42 -3.75
CA VAL A 295 33.15 21.78 -2.36
C VAL A 295 31.64 21.86 -2.16
N VAL A 296 30.91 22.56 -3.02
CA VAL A 296 29.44 22.70 -2.94
C VAL A 296 28.74 21.37 -3.10
N LEU A 297 29.13 20.56 -4.09
CA LEU A 297 28.52 19.24 -4.30
C LEU A 297 28.78 18.28 -3.13
N ARG A 298 29.96 18.30 -2.52
CA ARG A 298 30.23 17.51 -1.31
C ARG A 298 29.43 17.97 -0.10
N GLU A 299 29.27 19.28 0.08
CA GLU A 299 28.39 19.81 1.13
C GLU A 299 26.95 19.32 0.95
N THR A 300 26.42 19.43 -0.27
CA THR A 300 25.08 18.90 -0.61
C THR A 300 24.99 17.39 -0.41
N ALA A 301 25.99 16.62 -0.83
CA ALA A 301 26.00 15.17 -0.66
C ALA A 301 25.92 14.75 0.82
N ILE A 302 26.66 15.43 1.71
CA ILE A 302 26.61 15.15 3.16
C ILE A 302 25.22 15.45 3.72
N VAL A 303 24.64 16.59 3.38
CA VAL A 303 23.28 16.98 3.79
C VAL A 303 22.25 15.98 3.29
N THR A 304 22.38 15.58 2.01
CA THR A 304 21.47 14.59 1.40
C THR A 304 21.56 13.22 2.08
N ILE A 305 22.78 12.73 2.33
CA ILE A 305 22.98 11.44 3.02
C ILE A 305 22.39 11.51 4.43
N ALA A 306 22.64 12.59 5.17
CA ALA A 306 22.07 12.79 6.50
C ALA A 306 20.52 12.82 6.44
N GLY A 307 19.94 13.51 5.44
CA GLY A 307 18.51 13.56 5.19
C GLY A 307 17.91 12.18 4.84
N ILE A 308 18.58 11.40 3.99
CA ILE A 308 18.17 10.04 3.64
C ILE A 308 18.16 9.15 4.89
N VAL A 309 19.21 9.18 5.70
CA VAL A 309 19.28 8.39 6.94
C VAL A 309 18.17 8.79 7.90
N ALA A 310 17.97 10.09 8.12
CA ALA A 310 16.88 10.60 8.94
C ALA A 310 15.50 10.19 8.38
N GLY A 311 15.29 10.33 7.07
CA GLY A 311 14.04 9.95 6.40
C GLY A 311 13.71 8.46 6.54
N ILE A 312 14.69 7.58 6.34
CA ILE A 312 14.51 6.14 6.55
C ILE A 312 14.18 5.84 8.02
N PHE A 313 14.91 6.46 8.95
CA PHE A 313 14.65 6.30 10.38
C PHE A 313 13.23 6.72 10.77
N PHE A 314 12.79 7.91 10.36
CA PHE A 314 11.43 8.38 10.64
C PHE A 314 10.36 7.51 9.97
N THR A 315 10.62 6.97 8.78
CA THR A 315 9.68 6.05 8.13
C THR A 315 9.56 4.74 8.91
N GLU A 316 10.65 4.21 9.48
CA GLU A 316 10.58 3.02 10.35
C GLU A 316 9.83 3.30 11.65
N VAL A 317 10.05 4.44 12.27
CA VAL A 317 9.27 4.87 13.44
C VAL A 317 7.78 4.97 13.10
N MET A 318 7.45 5.59 11.95
CA MET A 318 6.07 5.68 11.47
C MET A 318 5.46 4.29 11.21
N ARG A 319 6.21 3.35 10.65
CA ARG A 319 5.76 1.95 10.46
C ARG A 319 5.35 1.30 11.77
N ILE A 320 6.14 1.49 12.83
CA ILE A 320 5.84 0.94 14.16
C ILE A 320 4.57 1.59 14.74
N ILE A 321 4.45 2.91 14.65
CA ILE A 321 3.29 3.66 15.15
C ILE A 321 2.02 3.25 14.39
N LEU A 322 2.09 3.19 13.05
CA LEU A 322 0.95 2.79 12.22
C LEU A 322 0.54 1.34 12.48
N GLY A 323 1.48 0.42 12.61
CA GLY A 323 1.19 -0.98 12.95
C GLY A 323 0.49 -1.15 14.30
N TYR A 324 0.82 -0.30 15.29
CA TYR A 324 0.16 -0.31 16.59
C TYR A 324 -1.22 0.39 16.56
N ARG A 325 -1.32 1.51 15.83
CA ARG A 325 -2.53 2.36 15.84
C ARG A 325 -3.57 1.94 14.80
N PHE A 326 -3.11 1.39 13.67
CA PHE A 326 -3.92 0.98 12.53
C PHE A 326 -3.50 -0.43 12.04
N PRO A 327 -3.82 -1.49 12.81
CA PRO A 327 -3.38 -2.86 12.49
C PRO A 327 -3.87 -3.36 11.13
N THR A 328 -4.96 -2.79 10.62
CA THR A 328 -5.55 -3.14 9.33
C THR A 328 -4.85 -2.48 8.13
N LEU A 329 -3.98 -1.48 8.38
CA LEU A 329 -3.25 -0.78 7.32
C LEU A 329 -1.90 -1.49 7.06
N PRO A 330 -1.75 -2.21 5.95
CA PRO A 330 -0.46 -2.81 5.61
C PRO A 330 0.54 -1.73 5.20
N PHE A 331 1.70 -1.70 5.88
CA PHE A 331 2.76 -0.73 5.64
C PHE A 331 4.12 -1.44 5.52
N PRO A 332 4.33 -2.27 4.48
CA PRO A 332 5.59 -2.97 4.27
C PRO A 332 6.64 -2.02 3.67
N ILE A 333 7.80 -1.93 4.31
CA ILE A 333 8.96 -1.20 3.78
C ILE A 333 10.00 -2.24 3.37
N THR A 334 10.16 -2.45 2.06
CA THR A 334 11.13 -3.39 1.53
C THR A 334 12.52 -2.77 1.42
N ALA A 335 13.58 -3.59 1.46
CA ALA A 335 14.96 -3.11 1.29
C ALA A 335 15.16 -2.47 -0.10
N ASP A 336 14.53 -3.04 -1.13
CA ASP A 336 14.56 -2.50 -2.50
C ASP A 336 14.04 -1.06 -2.57
N TRP A 337 12.91 -0.77 -1.93
CA TRP A 337 12.35 0.57 -1.92
C TRP A 337 13.13 1.57 -1.06
N ARG A 338 13.81 1.12 0.00
CA ARG A 338 14.75 1.98 0.75
C ARG A 338 15.91 2.42 -0.16
N ILE A 339 16.47 1.49 -0.93
CA ILE A 339 17.56 1.80 -1.87
C ILE A 339 17.05 2.72 -3.01
N ARG A 340 15.92 2.41 -3.62
CA ARG A 340 15.34 3.25 -4.69
C ARG A 340 15.02 4.66 -4.19
N GLY A 341 14.39 4.79 -3.03
CA GLY A 341 14.11 6.10 -2.42
C GLY A 341 15.37 6.89 -2.13
N ALA A 342 16.41 6.24 -1.61
CA ALA A 342 17.71 6.87 -1.38
C ALA A 342 18.36 7.34 -2.69
N VAL A 343 18.33 6.52 -3.74
CA VAL A 343 18.88 6.89 -5.06
C VAL A 343 18.08 8.05 -5.68
N ILE A 344 16.76 8.05 -5.60
CA ILE A 344 15.91 9.12 -6.11
C ILE A 344 16.24 10.44 -5.42
N ALA A 345 16.32 10.45 -4.09
CA ALA A 345 16.68 11.63 -3.30
C ALA A 345 18.10 12.12 -3.62
N LEU A 346 19.06 11.21 -3.78
CA LEU A 346 20.43 11.56 -4.14
C LEU A 346 20.52 12.19 -5.53
N VAL A 347 19.82 11.64 -6.51
CA VAL A 347 19.79 12.17 -7.88
C VAL A 347 19.11 13.54 -7.92
N GLY A 348 17.93 13.68 -7.30
CA GLY A 348 17.18 14.93 -7.23
C GLY A 348 18.01 16.04 -6.55
N SER A 349 18.62 15.75 -5.40
CA SER A 349 19.47 16.67 -4.66
C SER A 349 20.72 17.08 -5.43
N THR A 350 21.39 16.12 -6.08
CA THR A 350 22.59 16.41 -6.88
C THR A 350 22.25 17.31 -8.06
N LEU A 351 21.18 17.02 -8.81
CA LEU A 351 20.72 17.87 -9.91
C LEU A 351 20.37 19.28 -9.41
N GLY A 352 19.71 19.40 -8.26
CA GLY A 352 19.38 20.69 -7.64
C GLY A 352 20.61 21.53 -7.29
N ALA A 353 21.72 20.90 -6.91
CA ALA A 353 22.95 21.59 -6.51
C ALA A 353 23.87 22.00 -7.68
N VAL A 354 23.78 21.32 -8.82
CA VAL A 354 24.69 21.51 -9.97
C VAL A 354 24.69 22.97 -10.46
N TYR A 355 23.53 23.55 -10.72
CA TYR A 355 23.42 24.91 -11.24
C TYR A 355 23.97 25.96 -10.24
N PRO A 356 23.57 25.97 -8.93
CA PRO A 356 24.14 26.87 -7.95
C PRO A 356 25.65 26.72 -7.82
N ALA A 357 26.16 25.49 -7.80
CA ALA A 357 27.60 25.22 -7.73
C ALA A 357 28.38 25.80 -8.93
N TRP A 358 27.81 25.59 -10.13
CA TRP A 358 28.40 26.14 -11.35
C TRP A 358 28.37 27.68 -11.38
N LYS A 359 27.26 28.29 -10.95
CA LYS A 359 27.09 29.73 -10.83
C LYS A 359 28.13 30.32 -9.83
N ALA A 360 28.34 29.68 -8.67
CA ALA A 360 29.33 30.02 -7.70
C ALA A 360 30.76 30.02 -8.29
N ALA A 361 31.08 28.99 -9.09
CA ALA A 361 32.40 28.86 -9.71
C ALA A 361 32.68 29.94 -10.79
N ARG A 362 31.64 30.53 -11.37
CA ARG A 362 31.77 31.57 -12.42
C ARG A 362 31.82 33.00 -11.91
N LYS A 363 31.47 33.25 -10.65
CA LYS A 363 31.56 34.61 -10.04
C LYS A 363 32.96 35.19 -10.21
N ASP A 364 33.05 36.47 -10.58
CA ASP A 364 34.31 37.19 -10.63
C ASP A 364 34.84 37.47 -9.21
N PRO A 365 36.12 37.23 -8.91
CA PRO A 365 36.70 37.57 -7.61
C PRO A 365 36.55 39.02 -7.25
N ILE A 366 36.69 39.93 -8.22
CA ILE A 366 36.64 41.39 -8.00
C ILE A 366 35.23 41.79 -7.57
N ASP A 367 34.19 41.32 -8.30
CA ASP A 367 32.79 41.57 -7.99
C ASP A 367 32.37 40.93 -6.66
N ALA A 368 32.96 39.76 -6.34
CA ALA A 368 32.65 39.04 -5.12
C ALA A 368 33.24 39.73 -3.86
N LEU A 369 34.33 40.47 -3.98
CA LEU A 369 34.93 41.22 -2.89
C LEU A 369 34.28 42.61 -2.68
N ALA A 370 33.63 43.16 -3.70
CA ALA A 370 32.88 44.43 -3.64
C ALA A 370 31.41 44.22 -3.14
N TYR A 371 31.03 42.99 -2.85
CA TYR A 371 29.70 42.68 -2.34
C TYR A 371 29.66 42.89 -0.82
N ASP A 372 28.94 43.92 -0.36
CA ASP A 372 28.66 44.22 1.04
C ASP A 372 27.49 43.33 1.57
#